data_8d11e72d88a735a38d9c2620c28e9330
#
_entry.id   8d11e72d88a735a38d9c2620c28e9330
#
_cell.length_a   1.000
_cell.length_b   1.000
_cell.length_c   1.000
_cell.angle_alpha   90.00
_cell.angle_beta   90.00
_cell.angle_gamma   90.00
#
_symmetry.space_group_name_H-M   'P 1'
#
loop_
_entity.id
_entity.type
_entity.pdbx_description
1 polymer ?
#
loop_
_entity_poly.entity_id
_entity_poly.type
_entity_poly.pdbx_seq_one_letter_code
_entity_poly.pdbx_strand_id
1 'polypeptide(L)'
;MIPRTRIALAFAPLLALALTGCVERKIVIGSNPPGALVTLNDVEVGRTPVKVPFTWYGDYDIRLRYEQNVGTPERPVIKRYYLHTHKKTNTPWFDWLGVDLFTELAPAEFKDEQVWAFDIPEVVEPTDEELIQRARDMQQQLQGPRQQKNGR
;
A
#
# COMPACT_ATOMS: atom_id res chain seq x y z
N MET A 1 -54.73 -23.90 18.13
CA MET A 1 -53.64 -23.26 18.92
C MET A 1 -52.29 -23.80 18.47
N ILE A 2 -51.50 -23.06 17.70
CA ILE A 2 -50.15 -23.49 17.28
C ILE A 2 -49.23 -23.22 18.48
N PRO A 3 -48.52 -24.23 18.99
CA PRO A 3 -47.67 -24.06 20.18
C PRO A 3 -46.55 -23.07 19.85
N ARG A 4 -46.38 -22.03 20.68
CA ARG A 4 -45.38 -20.97 20.58
C ARG A 4 -43.95 -21.47 20.32
N THR A 5 -43.63 -22.67 20.81
CA THR A 5 -42.34 -23.37 20.61
C THR A 5 -42.05 -23.76 19.15
N ARG A 6 -43.08 -24.11 18.38
CA ARG A 6 -42.89 -24.49 16.94
C ARG A 6 -42.62 -23.29 16.06
N ILE A 7 -43.12 -22.12 16.43
CA ILE A 7 -42.87 -20.86 15.71
C ILE A 7 -41.42 -20.40 15.95
N ALA A 8 -40.92 -20.52 17.17
CA ALA A 8 -39.54 -20.16 17.49
C ALA A 8 -38.52 -21.07 16.77
N LEU A 9 -38.83 -22.39 16.63
CA LEU A 9 -37.94 -23.33 15.91
C LEU A 9 -37.89 -23.08 14.40
N ALA A 10 -38.93 -22.53 13.81
CA ALA A 10 -38.98 -22.18 12.36
C ALA A 10 -38.24 -20.85 12.05
N PHE A 11 -38.15 -19.93 13.00
CA PHE A 11 -37.44 -18.67 12.84
C PHE A 11 -35.93 -18.78 13.02
N ALA A 12 -35.42 -19.77 13.74
CA ALA A 12 -34.00 -19.98 13.98
C ALA A 12 -33.17 -20.20 12.66
N PRO A 13 -33.57 -21.07 11.71
CA PRO A 13 -32.85 -21.27 10.47
C PRO A 13 -32.97 -20.05 9.52
N LEU A 14 -34.06 -19.30 9.57
CA LEU A 14 -34.25 -18.11 8.75
C LEU A 14 -33.35 -16.97 9.21
N LEU A 15 -33.11 -16.83 10.51
CA LEU A 15 -32.16 -15.88 11.09
C LEU A 15 -30.72 -16.23 10.76
N ALA A 16 -30.37 -17.51 10.66
CA ALA A 16 -29.02 -17.96 10.32
C ALA A 16 -28.65 -17.68 8.85
N LEU A 17 -29.62 -17.63 7.93
CA LEU A 17 -29.37 -17.28 6.52
C LEU A 17 -29.16 -15.77 6.32
N ALA A 18 -29.54 -14.92 7.25
CA ALA A 18 -29.37 -13.47 7.15
C ALA A 18 -27.96 -12.98 7.52
N LEU A 19 -27.07 -13.86 7.99
CA LEU A 19 -25.75 -13.51 8.52
C LEU A 19 -24.61 -13.56 7.46
N THR A 20 -24.90 -13.54 6.18
CA THR A 20 -23.88 -13.56 5.10
C THR A 20 -23.64 -12.17 4.53
N GLY A 21 -23.13 -11.26 5.33
CA GLY A 21 -22.61 -9.99 4.86
C GLY A 21 -21.12 -10.14 4.47
N CYS A 22 -20.74 -9.74 3.25
CA CYS A 22 -19.35 -9.66 2.84
C CYS A 22 -18.96 -8.21 2.64
N VAL A 23 -17.97 -7.73 3.39
CA VAL A 23 -17.35 -6.43 3.14
C VAL A 23 -16.10 -6.66 2.29
N GLU A 24 -16.11 -6.14 1.07
CA GLU A 24 -14.97 -6.21 0.16
C GLU A 24 -14.16 -4.91 0.25
N ARG A 25 -12.92 -5.00 0.75
CA ARG A 25 -12.02 -3.87 0.91
C ARG A 25 -10.87 -3.99 -0.08
N LYS A 26 -10.68 -2.98 -0.95
CA LYS A 26 -9.63 -2.98 -1.98
C LYS A 26 -8.95 -1.63 -2.08
N ILE A 27 -7.64 -1.66 -2.32
CA ILE A 27 -6.85 -0.51 -2.74
C ILE A 27 -6.49 -0.68 -4.21
N VAL A 28 -6.81 0.32 -5.02
CA VAL A 28 -6.38 0.41 -6.42
C VAL A 28 -5.19 1.32 -6.49
N ILE A 29 -4.04 0.78 -6.89
CA ILE A 29 -2.78 1.54 -6.98
C ILE A 29 -2.48 1.76 -8.45
N GLY A 30 -2.46 3.04 -8.86
CA GLY A 30 -2.04 3.49 -10.18
C GLY A 30 -0.74 4.27 -10.11
N SER A 31 0.00 4.31 -11.21
CA SER A 31 1.19 5.16 -11.37
C SER A 31 1.27 5.79 -12.73
N ASN A 32 1.97 6.90 -12.79
CA ASN A 32 2.40 7.54 -14.02
C ASN A 32 3.95 7.63 -14.00
N PRO A 33 4.64 6.94 -14.94
CA PRO A 33 4.12 6.04 -15.97
C PRO A 33 3.52 4.74 -15.40
N PRO A 34 2.61 4.07 -16.13
CA PRO A 34 2.02 2.80 -15.72
C PRO A 34 3.03 1.64 -15.85
N GLY A 35 2.75 0.51 -15.18
CA GLY A 35 3.59 -0.68 -15.22
C GLY A 35 4.68 -0.73 -14.14
N ALA A 36 4.68 0.20 -13.20
CA ALA A 36 5.59 0.15 -12.06
C ALA A 36 5.30 -1.05 -11.15
N LEU A 37 6.36 -1.70 -10.70
CA LEU A 37 6.28 -2.76 -9.70
C LEU A 37 5.95 -2.13 -8.34
N VAL A 38 4.93 -2.67 -7.67
CA VAL A 38 4.42 -2.17 -6.40
C VAL A 38 4.82 -3.12 -5.28
N THR A 39 5.44 -2.58 -4.25
CA THR A 39 5.67 -3.24 -2.97
C THR A 39 4.86 -2.52 -1.91
N LEU A 40 4.01 -3.24 -1.20
CA LEU A 40 3.15 -2.72 -0.13
C LEU A 40 3.51 -3.40 1.18
N ASN A 41 3.95 -2.64 2.20
CA ASN A 41 4.42 -3.19 3.47
C ASN A 41 5.44 -4.34 3.28
N ASP A 42 6.46 -4.11 2.47
CA ASP A 42 7.52 -5.06 2.11
C ASP A 42 7.06 -6.31 1.32
N VAL A 43 5.79 -6.38 0.90
CA VAL A 43 5.27 -7.46 0.06
C VAL A 43 5.04 -6.96 -1.36
N GLU A 44 5.60 -7.66 -2.34
CA GLU A 44 5.35 -7.38 -3.76
C GLU A 44 3.93 -7.81 -4.14
N VAL A 45 3.11 -6.85 -4.61
CA VAL A 45 1.69 -7.06 -4.89
C VAL A 45 1.35 -7.03 -6.39
N GLY A 46 2.29 -6.64 -7.23
CA GLY A 46 2.11 -6.64 -8.68
C GLY A 46 2.55 -5.34 -9.35
N ARG A 47 2.05 -5.10 -10.57
CA ARG A 47 2.38 -3.90 -11.38
C ARG A 47 1.17 -3.02 -11.56
N THR A 48 1.41 -1.70 -11.56
CA THR A 48 0.34 -0.70 -11.75
C THR A 48 -0.28 -0.76 -13.16
N PRO A 49 -1.62 -0.61 -13.29
CA PRO A 49 -2.59 -0.51 -12.18
C PRO A 49 -2.87 -1.87 -11.54
N VAL A 50 -2.83 -1.95 -10.21
CA VAL A 50 -3.06 -3.18 -9.45
C VAL A 50 -4.12 -2.97 -8.38
N LYS A 51 -4.96 -4.00 -8.16
CA LYS A 51 -5.97 -4.04 -7.08
C LYS A 51 -5.49 -4.99 -6.00
N VAL A 52 -5.40 -4.48 -4.78
CA VAL A 52 -4.91 -5.23 -3.62
C VAL A 52 -6.00 -5.28 -2.57
N PRO A 53 -6.45 -6.46 -2.12
CA PRO A 53 -7.34 -6.55 -0.99
C PRO A 53 -6.61 -6.13 0.29
N PHE A 54 -7.31 -5.47 1.20
CA PHE A 54 -6.76 -5.12 2.49
C PHE A 54 -7.72 -5.46 3.63
N THR A 55 -7.17 -5.72 4.82
CA THR A 55 -7.94 -6.10 6.00
C THR A 55 -7.92 -5.02 7.08
N TRP A 56 -6.84 -4.23 7.14
CA TRP A 56 -6.62 -3.29 8.23
C TRP A 56 -6.55 -1.86 7.70
N TYR A 57 -7.23 -0.94 8.38
CA TYR A 57 -7.08 0.49 8.17
C TYR A 57 -5.83 0.97 8.90
N GLY A 58 -4.98 1.74 8.22
CA GLY A 58 -3.74 2.25 8.80
C GLY A 58 -2.83 2.88 7.76
N ASP A 59 -1.58 3.09 8.15
CA ASP A 59 -0.55 3.60 7.26
C ASP A 59 0.11 2.44 6.52
N TYR A 60 0.23 2.60 5.21
CA TYR A 60 0.87 1.65 4.32
C TYR A 60 2.17 2.23 3.78
N ASP A 61 3.25 1.46 3.88
CA ASP A 61 4.51 1.73 3.20
C ASP A 61 4.38 1.28 1.74
N ILE A 62 4.59 2.22 0.81
CA ILE A 62 4.41 1.99 -0.62
C ILE A 62 5.72 2.30 -1.32
N ARG A 63 6.25 1.30 -2.01
CA ARG A 63 7.42 1.45 -2.88
C ARG A 63 7.04 1.09 -4.30
N LEU A 64 7.30 2.01 -5.21
CA LEU A 64 7.09 1.85 -6.63
C LEU A 64 8.45 1.81 -7.33
N ARG A 65 8.66 0.79 -8.17
CA ARG A 65 9.84 0.67 -9.02
C ARG A 65 9.41 0.59 -10.47
N TYR A 66 9.81 1.56 -11.26
CA TYR A 66 9.57 1.59 -12.69
C TYR A 66 10.89 1.42 -13.43
N GLU A 67 10.92 0.55 -14.42
CA GLU A 67 12.09 0.27 -15.25
C GLU A 67 11.76 0.62 -16.69
N GLN A 68 12.59 1.47 -17.29
CA GLN A 68 12.48 1.89 -18.68
C GLN A 68 13.75 1.53 -19.43
N ASN A 69 13.61 0.85 -20.57
CA ASN A 69 14.73 0.69 -21.49
C ASN A 69 14.84 1.92 -22.37
N VAL A 70 15.90 2.70 -22.19
CA VAL A 70 16.21 3.91 -22.97
C VAL A 70 17.30 3.66 -24.02
N GLY A 71 17.83 2.43 -24.08
CA GLY A 71 18.83 2.01 -25.07
C GLY A 71 18.21 1.48 -26.36
N THR A 72 19.10 1.07 -27.27
CA THR A 72 18.72 0.36 -28.50
C THR A 72 18.51 -1.14 -28.22
N PRO A 73 17.81 -1.90 -29.08
CA PRO A 73 17.66 -3.35 -28.92
C PRO A 73 19.01 -4.08 -28.84
N GLU A 74 20.07 -3.57 -29.47
CA GLU A 74 21.42 -4.13 -29.48
C GLU A 74 22.22 -3.79 -28.22
N ARG A 75 21.90 -2.65 -27.59
CA ARG A 75 22.53 -2.15 -26.35
C ARG A 75 21.46 -1.60 -25.41
N PRO A 76 20.78 -2.46 -24.66
CA PRO A 76 19.76 -2.04 -23.73
C PRO A 76 20.37 -1.27 -22.55
N VAL A 77 19.86 -0.09 -22.29
CA VAL A 77 20.18 0.72 -21.10
C VAL A 77 18.93 0.82 -20.27
N ILE A 78 18.93 0.19 -19.10
CA ILE A 78 17.79 0.19 -18.19
C ILE A 78 17.94 1.36 -17.21
N LYS A 79 17.06 2.33 -17.30
CA LYS A 79 16.88 3.36 -16.26
C LYS A 79 15.84 2.89 -15.26
N ARG A 80 16.14 3.05 -13.97
CA ARG A 80 15.24 2.70 -12.86
C ARG A 80 14.81 3.96 -12.15
N TYR A 81 13.52 4.02 -11.85
CA TYR A 81 12.89 5.10 -11.14
C TYR A 81 12.23 4.54 -9.89
N TYR A 82 12.40 5.22 -8.77
CA TYR A 82 11.89 4.78 -7.47
C TYR A 82 11.03 5.87 -6.85
N LEU A 83 9.93 5.44 -6.25
CA LEU A 83 9.14 6.25 -5.36
C LEU A 83 8.91 5.48 -4.06
N HIS A 84 9.25 6.09 -2.94
CA HIS A 84 8.94 5.57 -1.61
C HIS A 84 8.06 6.59 -0.90
N THR A 85 6.90 6.17 -0.46
CA THR A 85 5.92 7.02 0.20
C THR A 85 5.06 6.22 1.16
N HIS A 86 4.36 6.92 2.03
CA HIS A 86 3.37 6.35 2.95
C HIS A 86 2.00 6.91 2.63
N LYS A 87 0.98 6.07 2.71
CA LYS A 87 -0.40 6.48 2.53
C LYS A 87 -1.29 5.82 3.55
N LYS A 88 -2.14 6.64 4.17
CA LYS A 88 -3.13 6.17 5.12
C LYS A 88 -4.43 5.81 4.41
N THR A 89 -5.00 4.66 4.78
CA THR A 89 -6.36 4.29 4.38
C THR A 89 -7.38 5.10 5.18
N ASN A 90 -8.44 5.53 4.51
CA ASN A 90 -9.54 6.22 5.17
C ASN A 90 -10.52 5.21 5.72
N THR A 91 -10.86 5.32 7.01
CA THR A 91 -11.89 4.52 7.63
C THR A 91 -13.26 5.02 7.19
N PRO A 92 -14.11 4.21 6.55
CA PRO A 92 -15.44 4.63 6.14
C PRO A 92 -16.35 4.84 7.37
N TRP A 93 -17.42 5.61 7.20
CA TRP A 93 -18.33 5.96 8.30
C TRP A 93 -19.06 4.73 8.89
N PHE A 94 -19.20 3.68 8.10
CA PHE A 94 -19.88 2.45 8.53
C PHE A 94 -18.98 1.53 9.42
N ASP A 95 -17.68 1.80 9.48
CA ASP A 95 -16.71 1.08 10.34
C ASP A 95 -16.62 1.72 11.74
N TRP A 96 -17.56 2.65 12.08
CA TRP A 96 -17.62 3.28 13.39
C TRP A 96 -18.37 2.40 14.40
N LEU A 97 -17.92 2.42 15.65
CA LEU A 97 -18.39 1.55 16.74
C LEU A 97 -19.92 1.41 16.78
N GLY A 98 -20.43 0.21 16.52
CA GLY A 98 -21.86 -0.14 16.59
C GLY A 98 -22.54 -0.20 15.22
N VAL A 99 -22.06 0.48 14.19
CA VAL A 99 -22.59 0.38 12.83
C VAL A 99 -22.00 -0.87 12.15
N ASP A 100 -20.75 -1.22 12.46
CA ASP A 100 -20.04 -2.39 11.96
C ASP A 100 -20.82 -3.69 12.21
N LEU A 101 -21.40 -3.84 13.42
CA LEU A 101 -22.25 -4.98 13.76
C LEU A 101 -23.52 -5.08 12.89
N PHE A 102 -24.11 -3.93 12.50
CA PHE A 102 -25.29 -3.92 11.64
C PHE A 102 -24.93 -4.13 10.17
N THR A 103 -23.77 -3.69 9.72
CA THR A 103 -23.30 -3.92 8.35
C THR A 103 -22.92 -5.37 8.11
N GLU A 104 -22.37 -6.06 9.11
CA GLU A 104 -22.12 -7.51 9.07
C GLU A 104 -23.42 -8.34 9.06
N LEU A 105 -24.49 -7.83 9.68
CA LEU A 105 -25.80 -8.48 9.71
C LEU A 105 -26.70 -8.14 8.52
N ALA A 106 -26.35 -7.10 7.75
CA ALA A 106 -27.14 -6.69 6.59
C ALA A 106 -26.80 -7.60 5.39
N PRO A 107 -27.80 -8.10 4.65
CA PRO A 107 -27.59 -8.86 3.41
C PRO A 107 -27.23 -7.92 2.25
N ALA A 108 -26.19 -7.09 2.43
CA ALA A 108 -25.71 -6.12 1.47
C ALA A 108 -24.20 -6.27 1.29
N GLU A 109 -23.74 -6.20 0.04
CA GLU A 109 -22.31 -6.14 -0.26
C GLU A 109 -21.82 -4.70 -0.07
N PHE A 110 -21.05 -4.45 0.98
CA PHE A 110 -20.37 -3.18 1.17
C PHE A 110 -19.00 -3.24 0.48
N LYS A 111 -18.74 -2.27 -0.41
CA LYS A 111 -17.47 -2.15 -1.13
C LYS A 111 -16.75 -0.90 -0.66
N ASP A 112 -15.55 -1.08 -0.11
CA ASP A 112 -14.61 0.01 0.15
C ASP A 112 -13.46 -0.08 -0.87
N GLU A 113 -13.51 0.78 -1.89
CA GLU A 113 -12.48 0.88 -2.90
C GLU A 113 -11.76 2.22 -2.76
N GLN A 114 -10.49 2.16 -2.36
CA GLN A 114 -9.62 3.33 -2.24
C GLN A 114 -8.70 3.43 -3.43
N VAL A 115 -8.72 4.56 -4.14
CA VAL A 115 -7.90 4.79 -5.33
C VAL A 115 -6.70 5.66 -4.97
N TRP A 116 -5.50 5.14 -5.23
CA TRP A 116 -4.23 5.82 -5.01
C TRP A 116 -3.49 5.96 -6.33
N ALA A 117 -3.23 7.19 -6.75
CA ALA A 117 -2.44 7.51 -7.94
C ALA A 117 -1.14 8.17 -7.52
N PHE A 118 -0.04 7.77 -8.15
CA PHE A 118 1.31 8.26 -7.86
C PHE A 118 2.02 8.65 -9.15
N ASP A 119 2.64 9.84 -9.13
CA ASP A 119 3.59 10.23 -10.16
C ASP A 119 4.98 9.81 -9.70
N ILE A 120 5.66 9.01 -10.52
CA ILE A 120 7.02 8.55 -10.23
C ILE A 120 7.98 9.59 -10.76
N PRO A 121 8.73 10.29 -9.88
CA PRO A 121 9.67 11.31 -10.32
C PRO A 121 10.80 10.68 -11.13
N GLU A 122 11.33 11.41 -12.10
CA GLU A 122 12.55 11.04 -12.80
C GLU A 122 13.75 11.28 -11.87
N VAL A 123 13.94 10.36 -10.92
CA VAL A 123 15.16 10.35 -10.12
C VAL A 123 16.20 9.56 -10.88
N VAL A 124 17.13 10.27 -11.48
CA VAL A 124 18.31 9.64 -12.09
C VAL A 124 19.12 9.03 -10.95
N GLU A 125 19.29 7.71 -10.94
CA GLU A 125 20.20 7.08 -9.99
C GLU A 125 21.59 7.70 -10.17
N PRO A 126 22.24 8.12 -9.07
CA PRO A 126 23.60 8.64 -9.16
C PRO A 126 24.52 7.56 -9.73
N THR A 127 25.43 7.97 -10.57
CA THR A 127 26.44 7.06 -11.11
C THR A 127 27.34 6.52 -10.00
N ASP A 128 28.00 5.39 -10.24
CA ASP A 128 28.93 4.82 -9.25
C ASP A 128 30.03 5.82 -8.87
N GLU A 129 30.48 6.66 -9.82
CA GLU A 129 31.44 7.73 -9.57
C GLU A 129 30.89 8.79 -8.61
N GLU A 130 29.63 9.20 -8.77
CA GLU A 130 28.99 10.18 -7.87
C GLU A 130 28.80 9.60 -6.48
N LEU A 131 28.46 8.31 -6.37
CA LEU A 131 28.32 7.64 -5.07
C LEU A 131 29.68 7.56 -4.36
N ILE A 132 30.74 7.20 -5.08
CA ILE A 132 32.11 7.16 -4.55
C ILE A 132 32.55 8.55 -4.08
N GLN A 133 32.24 9.59 -4.86
CA GLN A 133 32.59 10.97 -4.50
C GLN A 133 31.86 11.41 -3.24
N ARG A 134 30.56 11.17 -3.12
CA ARG A 134 29.78 11.46 -1.93
C ARG A 134 30.31 10.71 -0.69
N ALA A 135 30.69 9.45 -0.87
CA ALA A 135 31.28 8.66 0.22
C ALA A 135 32.62 9.27 0.71
N ARG A 136 33.47 9.74 -0.21
CA ARG A 136 34.74 10.41 0.14
C ARG A 136 34.48 11.74 0.85
N ASP A 137 33.53 12.54 0.37
CA ASP A 137 33.18 13.83 0.98
C ASP A 137 32.65 13.65 2.41
N MET A 138 31.79 12.62 2.63
CA MET A 138 31.32 12.28 3.97
C MET A 138 32.49 11.81 4.89
N GLN A 139 33.42 11.00 4.38
CA GLN A 139 34.59 10.61 5.14
C GLN A 139 35.43 11.82 5.55
N GLN A 140 35.66 12.77 4.66
CA GLN A 140 36.43 13.98 4.96
C GLN A 140 35.72 14.83 6.03
N GLN A 141 34.37 14.98 5.94
CA GLN A 141 33.60 15.71 6.93
C GLN A 141 33.69 15.06 8.33
N LEU A 142 33.67 13.73 8.41
CA LEU A 142 33.80 12.98 9.66
C LEU A 142 35.20 13.07 10.27
N GLN A 143 36.24 13.24 9.43
CA GLN A 143 37.63 13.35 9.87
C GLN A 143 38.06 14.78 10.20
N GLY A 144 37.37 15.80 9.65
CA GLY A 144 37.77 17.21 9.77
C GLY A 144 37.69 17.86 11.15
N PRO A 145 36.78 17.56 12.09
CA PRO A 145 36.66 18.31 13.35
C PRO A 145 37.32 17.68 14.59
N ARG A 146 37.83 16.43 14.52
CA ARG A 146 38.30 15.71 15.73
C ARG A 146 39.67 16.10 16.27
N GLN A 147 40.48 16.85 15.54
CA GLN A 147 41.86 17.17 15.97
C GLN A 147 42.00 18.45 16.77
N GLN A 148 40.95 19.24 17.02
CA GLN A 148 41.10 20.53 17.70
C GLN A 148 40.65 20.54 19.16
N LYS A 149 40.29 19.41 19.78
CA LYS A 149 39.79 19.42 21.20
C LYS A 149 40.73 18.78 22.24
N ASN A 150 41.96 18.41 21.87
CA ASN A 150 42.94 17.87 22.83
C ASN A 150 44.22 18.71 22.90
N GLY A 151 44.07 20.01 23.09
CA GLY A 151 45.21 20.91 23.33
C GLY A 151 44.83 22.09 24.23
N ARG A 152 44.54 21.79 25.52
CA ARG A 152 44.75 22.70 26.68
C ARG A 152 44.50 21.93 27.96
#